data_128937a831b0dfc365071a036adde089
#
_entry.id   128937a831b0dfc365071a036adde089
#
_cell.length_a   1.000
_cell.length_b   1.000
_cell.length_c   1.000
_cell.angle_alpha   90.00
_cell.angle_beta   90.00
_cell.angle_gamma   90.00
#
_symmetry.space_group_name_H-M   'P 1'
#
loop_
_entity.id
_entity.type
_entity.pdbx_description
1 polymer ?
#
loop_
_entity_poly.entity_id
_entity_poly.type
_entity_poly.pdbx_seq_one_letter_code
_entity_poly.pdbx_strand_id
1 'polypeptide(L)'
;MDIIKAYRGIPPREIIEDEIRHRMISQRSFAKQLGEHPQVLNDILKGKRKIAISLSMKLDDAFGFKKGTFWILQAYYEAEEYNSPSVTKLPPIRKVVFWDIDMSKLDPVKNKAFIINRVNERGSKEEKQMIKEYYDNAQ
;
A
#
# COMPACT_ATOMS: atom_id res chain seq x y z
N MET A 1 -7.45 -16.47 -17.77
CA MET A 1 -6.70 -16.14 -16.55
C MET A 1 -7.57 -15.29 -15.63
N ASP A 2 -7.72 -15.68 -14.39
CA ASP A 2 -8.51 -14.92 -13.43
C ASP A 2 -7.65 -13.77 -12.88
N ILE A 3 -7.91 -12.56 -13.34
CA ILE A 3 -7.16 -11.37 -12.97
C ILE A 3 -7.31 -11.09 -11.46
N ILE A 4 -8.50 -11.29 -10.91
CA ILE A 4 -8.74 -11.06 -9.49
C ILE A 4 -7.91 -12.00 -8.66
N LYS A 5 -7.87 -13.27 -9.01
CA LYS A 5 -7.07 -14.28 -8.31
C LYS A 5 -5.57 -13.97 -8.39
N ALA A 6 -5.11 -13.49 -9.56
CA ALA A 6 -3.70 -13.18 -9.78
C ALA A 6 -3.23 -11.94 -8.99
N TYR A 7 -4.08 -10.91 -8.88
CA TYR A 7 -3.69 -9.63 -8.30
C TYR A 7 -4.28 -9.35 -6.92
N ARG A 8 -5.03 -10.28 -6.37
CA ARG A 8 -5.62 -10.15 -5.05
C ARG A 8 -4.52 -9.92 -3.99
N GLY A 9 -4.71 -8.91 -3.14
CA GLY A 9 -3.73 -8.55 -2.12
C GLY A 9 -2.68 -7.56 -2.57
N ILE A 10 -2.60 -7.28 -3.87
CA ILE A 10 -1.69 -6.27 -4.40
C ILE A 10 -2.43 -4.94 -4.41
N PRO A 11 -1.82 -3.84 -3.91
CA PRO A 11 -2.47 -2.53 -3.99
C PRO A 11 -2.78 -2.18 -5.45
N PRO A 12 -4.03 -1.80 -5.77
CA PRO A 12 -4.38 -1.46 -7.16
C PRO A 12 -3.50 -0.38 -7.77
N ARG A 13 -2.99 0.57 -6.96
CA ARG A 13 -2.07 1.60 -7.45
C ARG A 13 -0.79 1.01 -8.05
N GLU A 14 -0.32 -0.11 -7.53
CA GLU A 14 0.88 -0.76 -8.06
C GLU A 14 0.61 -1.40 -9.42
N ILE A 15 -0.59 -1.89 -9.65
CA ILE A 15 -1.01 -2.43 -10.94
C ILE A 15 -1.02 -1.31 -11.98
N ILE A 16 -1.55 -0.14 -11.62
CA ILE A 16 -1.58 1.03 -12.49
C ILE A 16 -0.16 1.48 -12.83
N GLU A 17 0.69 1.59 -11.81
CA GLU A 17 2.08 2.02 -11.99
C GLU A 17 2.85 1.08 -12.90
N ASP A 18 2.68 -0.22 -12.70
CA ASP A 18 3.33 -1.24 -13.51
C ASP A 18 2.88 -1.15 -14.98
N GLU A 19 1.59 -0.95 -15.21
CA GLU A 19 1.03 -0.82 -16.56
C GLU A 19 1.52 0.44 -17.27
N ILE A 20 1.63 1.55 -16.56
CA ILE A 20 2.19 2.80 -17.10
C ILE A 20 3.64 2.56 -17.53
N ARG A 21 4.40 1.86 -16.69
CA ARG A 21 5.80 1.54 -16.97
C ARG A 21 5.94 0.66 -18.21
N HIS A 22 5.11 -0.38 -18.33
CA HIS A 22 5.11 -1.28 -19.47
C HIS A 22 4.75 -0.58 -20.78
N ARG A 23 3.81 0.35 -20.73
CA ARG A 23 3.39 1.13 -21.90
C ARG A 23 4.39 2.23 -22.26
N MET A 24 5.37 2.47 -21.42
CA MET A 24 6.40 3.49 -21.61
C MET A 24 5.80 4.89 -21.85
N ILE A 25 4.72 5.19 -21.15
CA ILE A 25 4.07 6.50 -21.23
C ILE A 25 4.22 7.22 -19.89
N SER A 26 4.08 8.56 -19.93
CA SER A 26 4.12 9.33 -18.69
C SER A 26 2.81 9.19 -17.92
N GLN A 27 2.90 9.38 -16.61
CA GLN A 27 1.74 9.42 -15.72
C GLN A 27 0.72 10.47 -16.20
N ARG A 28 1.22 11.63 -16.64
CA ARG A 28 0.40 12.73 -17.15
C ARG A 28 -0.35 12.33 -18.43
N SER A 29 0.35 11.68 -19.36
CA SER A 29 -0.27 11.20 -20.60
C SER A 29 -1.34 10.15 -20.33
N PHE A 30 -1.09 9.26 -19.39
CA PHE A 30 -2.07 8.24 -19.03
C PHE A 30 -3.32 8.85 -18.39
N ALA A 31 -3.15 9.83 -17.49
CA ALA A 31 -4.28 10.56 -16.92
C ALA A 31 -5.12 11.21 -18.00
N LYS A 32 -4.48 11.82 -19.00
CA LYS A 32 -5.16 12.43 -20.13
C LYS A 32 -5.97 11.40 -20.94
N GLN A 33 -5.39 10.22 -21.18
CA GLN A 33 -6.10 9.14 -21.86
C GLN A 33 -7.34 8.69 -21.12
N LEU A 34 -7.28 8.68 -19.77
CA LEU A 34 -8.41 8.31 -18.92
C LEU A 34 -9.44 9.44 -18.81
N GLY A 35 -9.13 10.64 -19.26
CA GLY A 35 -9.99 11.80 -19.06
C GLY A 35 -9.99 12.28 -17.61
N GLU A 36 -8.90 12.04 -16.88
CA GLU A 36 -8.74 12.41 -15.47
C GLU A 36 -7.71 13.52 -15.31
N HIS A 37 -7.86 14.28 -14.25
CA HIS A 37 -6.88 15.30 -13.90
C HIS A 37 -5.57 14.62 -13.44
N PRO A 38 -4.40 15.07 -13.93
CA PRO A 38 -3.12 14.45 -13.55
C PRO A 38 -2.88 14.38 -12.03
N GLN A 39 -3.36 15.38 -11.28
CA GLN A 39 -3.20 15.40 -9.83
C GLN A 39 -3.97 14.25 -9.16
N VAL A 40 -5.16 13.92 -9.68
CA VAL A 40 -5.96 12.81 -9.15
C VAL A 40 -5.18 11.50 -9.27
N LEU A 41 -4.62 11.23 -10.46
CA LEU A 41 -3.82 10.02 -10.68
C LEU A 41 -2.58 9.99 -9.80
N ASN A 42 -1.89 11.13 -9.68
CA ASN A 42 -0.71 11.25 -8.83
C ASN A 42 -1.03 10.92 -7.35
N ASP A 43 -2.14 11.43 -6.84
CA ASP A 43 -2.56 11.16 -5.46
C ASP A 43 -2.89 9.69 -5.24
N ILE A 44 -3.51 9.05 -6.22
CA ILE A 44 -3.82 7.62 -6.17
C ILE A 44 -2.53 6.80 -6.13
N LEU A 45 -1.57 7.12 -7.00
CA LEU A 45 -0.30 6.39 -7.06
C LEU A 45 0.55 6.56 -5.80
N LYS A 46 0.39 7.68 -5.11
CA LYS A 46 1.07 7.94 -3.84
C LYS A 46 0.32 7.38 -2.63
N GLY A 47 -0.84 6.77 -2.84
CA GLY A 47 -1.65 6.21 -1.76
C GLY A 47 -2.43 7.23 -0.95
N LYS A 48 -2.52 8.47 -1.43
CA LYS A 48 -3.24 9.55 -0.74
C LYS A 48 -4.74 9.57 -1.03
N ARG A 49 -5.17 8.87 -2.08
CA ARG A 49 -6.55 8.87 -2.53
C ARG A 49 -6.92 7.47 -2.99
N LYS A 50 -8.13 7.04 -2.67
CA LYS A 50 -8.69 5.78 -3.16
C LYS A 50 -9.22 5.96 -4.58
N ILE A 51 -9.32 4.84 -5.31
CA ILE A 51 -9.85 4.84 -6.67
C ILE A 51 -11.39 4.91 -6.57
N ALA A 52 -11.99 5.96 -7.16
CA ALA A 52 -13.44 6.08 -7.23
C ALA A 52 -14.01 5.09 -8.23
N ILE A 53 -15.31 4.75 -8.08
CA ILE A 53 -15.98 3.81 -8.99
C ILE A 53 -15.85 4.23 -10.46
N SER A 54 -16.07 5.50 -10.75
CA SER A 54 -15.99 6.02 -12.12
C SER A 54 -14.61 5.81 -12.73
N LEU A 55 -13.56 6.07 -11.95
CA LEU A 55 -12.20 5.87 -12.41
C LEU A 55 -11.86 4.38 -12.55
N SER A 56 -12.36 3.55 -11.64
CA SER A 56 -12.12 2.10 -11.73
C SER A 56 -12.69 1.52 -13.01
N MET A 57 -13.85 2.01 -13.46
CA MET A 57 -14.44 1.59 -14.74
C MET A 57 -13.58 2.02 -15.92
N LYS A 58 -13.05 3.23 -15.89
CA LYS A 58 -12.13 3.72 -16.93
C LYS A 58 -10.85 2.88 -16.97
N LEU A 59 -10.33 2.50 -15.82
CA LEU A 59 -9.14 1.66 -15.75
C LEU A 59 -9.42 0.25 -16.30
N ASP A 60 -10.56 -0.32 -15.96
CA ASP A 60 -10.95 -1.63 -16.51
C ASP A 60 -10.99 -1.58 -18.04
N ASP A 61 -11.58 -0.54 -18.61
CA ASP A 61 -11.63 -0.37 -20.07
C ASP A 61 -10.23 -0.18 -20.66
N ALA A 62 -9.40 0.63 -20.02
CA ALA A 62 -8.04 0.91 -20.51
C ALA A 62 -7.16 -0.33 -20.49
N PHE A 63 -7.34 -1.22 -19.54
CA PHE A 63 -6.53 -2.43 -19.39
C PHE A 63 -7.18 -3.67 -20.01
N GLY A 64 -8.38 -3.55 -20.54
CA GLY A 64 -9.09 -4.68 -21.13
C GLY A 64 -9.63 -5.66 -20.10
N PHE A 65 -9.88 -5.21 -18.88
CA PHE A 65 -10.45 -6.03 -17.82
C PHE A 65 -11.98 -5.98 -17.86
N LYS A 66 -12.62 -6.98 -17.25
CA LYS A 66 -14.07 -6.97 -17.07
C LYS A 66 -14.46 -5.82 -16.14
N LYS A 67 -15.62 -5.23 -16.39
CA LYS A 67 -16.17 -4.17 -15.53
C LYS A 67 -16.22 -4.60 -14.07
N GLY A 68 -15.74 -3.75 -13.19
CA GLY A 68 -15.73 -3.98 -11.77
C GLY A 68 -14.46 -4.65 -11.24
N THR A 69 -13.52 -5.03 -12.11
CA THR A 69 -12.29 -5.72 -11.71
C THR A 69 -11.47 -4.87 -10.74
N PHE A 70 -11.17 -3.62 -11.07
CA PHE A 70 -10.40 -2.73 -10.19
C PHE A 70 -11.12 -2.45 -8.88
N TRP A 71 -12.43 -2.31 -8.94
CA TRP A 71 -13.23 -2.08 -7.73
C TRP A 71 -13.14 -3.27 -6.76
N ILE A 72 -13.26 -4.49 -7.30
CA ILE A 72 -13.15 -5.72 -6.53
C ILE A 72 -11.72 -5.88 -5.97
N LEU A 73 -10.70 -5.60 -6.77
CA LEU A 73 -9.30 -5.68 -6.32
C LEU A 73 -9.04 -4.70 -5.18
N GLN A 74 -9.59 -3.50 -5.25
CA GLN A 74 -9.46 -2.53 -4.17
C GLN A 74 -10.16 -3.01 -2.91
N ALA A 75 -11.34 -3.60 -3.03
CA ALA A 75 -12.07 -4.14 -1.89
C ALA A 75 -11.28 -5.27 -1.20
N TYR A 76 -10.70 -6.18 -1.97
CA TYR A 76 -9.86 -7.24 -1.42
C TYR A 76 -8.63 -6.68 -0.72
N TYR A 77 -7.97 -5.71 -1.34
CA TYR A 77 -6.79 -5.08 -0.76
C TYR A 77 -7.14 -4.42 0.58
N GLU A 78 -8.21 -3.66 0.63
CA GLU A 78 -8.65 -2.99 1.86
C GLU A 78 -9.03 -3.99 2.95
N ALA A 79 -9.71 -5.08 2.58
CA ALA A 79 -10.09 -6.11 3.52
C ALA A 79 -8.87 -6.83 4.11
N GLU A 80 -7.87 -7.12 3.30
CA GLU A 80 -6.63 -7.76 3.76
C GLU A 80 -5.80 -6.83 4.63
N GLU A 81 -5.73 -5.54 4.30
CA GLU A 81 -5.08 -4.53 5.13
C GLU A 81 -5.74 -4.44 6.51
N TYR A 82 -7.06 -4.44 6.53
CA TYR A 82 -7.83 -4.38 7.78
C TYR A 82 -7.57 -5.61 8.66
N ASN A 83 -7.49 -6.78 8.05
CA ASN A 83 -7.30 -8.06 8.76
C ASN A 83 -5.85 -8.42 9.02
N SER A 84 -4.89 -7.63 8.53
CA SER A 84 -3.47 -7.92 8.70
C SER A 84 -3.05 -7.73 10.16
N PRO A 85 -2.72 -8.80 10.89
CA PRO A 85 -2.41 -8.68 12.31
C PRO A 85 -1.07 -7.99 12.60
N SER A 86 -0.16 -7.98 11.65
CA SER A 86 1.17 -7.41 11.85
C SER A 86 1.21 -5.90 11.67
N VAL A 87 0.38 -5.36 10.78
CA VAL A 87 0.40 -3.93 10.44
C VAL A 87 -0.34 -3.10 11.48
N THR A 88 -1.37 -3.67 12.10
CA THR A 88 -2.22 -2.96 13.05
C THR A 88 -1.68 -2.95 14.47
N LYS A 89 -0.64 -3.73 14.77
CA LYS A 89 -0.16 -3.90 16.14
C LYS A 89 1.04 -3.04 16.50
N LEU A 90 1.86 -2.66 15.53
CA LEU A 90 2.98 -1.77 15.78
C LEU A 90 2.55 -0.30 15.67
N PRO A 91 3.13 0.60 16.47
CA PRO A 91 2.89 2.03 16.30
C PRO A 91 3.41 2.51 14.93
N PRO A 92 3.01 3.70 14.47
CA PRO A 92 3.38 4.17 13.13
C PRO A 92 4.85 4.60 13.04
N ILE A 93 5.72 3.61 12.89
CA ILE A 93 7.15 3.83 12.68
C ILE A 93 7.41 3.97 11.18
N ARG A 94 8.26 4.92 10.79
CA ARG A 94 8.59 5.16 9.39
C ARG A 94 9.23 3.90 8.78
N LYS A 95 8.86 3.57 7.56
CA LYS A 95 9.38 2.39 6.87
C LYS A 95 10.90 2.43 6.68
N VAL A 96 11.48 3.60 6.61
CA VAL A 96 12.93 3.76 6.45
C VAL A 96 13.71 3.15 7.64
N VAL A 97 13.11 3.08 8.81
CA VAL A 97 13.73 2.45 9.98
C VAL A 97 13.97 0.96 9.73
N PHE A 98 13.09 0.33 8.95
CA PHE A 98 13.17 -1.09 8.59
C PHE A 98 13.43 -1.27 7.09
N TRP A 99 14.29 -0.45 6.52
CA TRP A 99 14.52 -0.34 5.07
C TRP A 99 14.90 -1.67 4.39
N ASP A 100 15.58 -2.54 5.11
CA ASP A 100 16.09 -3.82 4.60
C ASP A 100 15.16 -5.01 4.89
N ILE A 101 13.96 -4.75 5.42
CA ILE A 101 13.06 -5.81 5.90
C ILE A 101 11.64 -5.52 5.45
N ASP A 102 10.93 -6.58 5.10
CA ASP A 102 9.50 -6.52 4.86
C ASP A 102 8.76 -6.44 6.19
N MET A 103 8.21 -5.27 6.50
CA MET A 103 7.51 -5.04 7.77
C MET A 103 6.30 -5.97 7.96
N SER A 104 5.71 -6.45 6.88
CA SER A 104 4.57 -7.37 6.96
C SER A 104 4.96 -8.72 7.57
N LYS A 105 6.24 -9.06 7.56
CA LYS A 105 6.78 -10.31 8.12
C LYS A 105 7.28 -10.15 9.55
N LEU A 106 7.26 -8.94 10.09
CA LEU A 106 7.69 -8.71 11.47
C LEU A 106 6.58 -9.10 12.44
N ASP A 107 6.92 -9.95 13.39
CA ASP A 107 6.02 -10.33 14.47
C ASP A 107 6.40 -9.51 15.71
N PRO A 108 5.49 -8.67 16.23
CA PRO A 108 5.81 -7.83 17.39
C PRO A 108 6.26 -8.61 18.63
N VAL A 109 5.80 -9.83 18.81
CA VAL A 109 6.17 -10.66 19.95
C VAL A 109 7.49 -11.40 19.70
N LYS A 110 7.60 -12.11 18.58
CA LYS A 110 8.78 -12.91 18.25
C LYS A 110 10.01 -12.05 17.94
N ASN A 111 9.79 -10.90 17.31
CA ASN A 111 10.86 -10.01 16.88
C ASN A 111 11.04 -8.81 17.81
N LYS A 112 10.53 -8.88 19.04
CA LYS A 112 10.55 -7.77 20.00
C LYS A 112 11.95 -7.16 20.17
N ALA A 113 12.95 -7.97 20.45
CA ALA A 113 14.31 -7.49 20.67
C ALA A 113 14.88 -6.80 19.44
N PHE A 114 14.64 -7.40 18.28
CA PHE A 114 15.09 -6.84 17.00
C PHE A 114 14.42 -5.49 16.72
N ILE A 115 13.11 -5.40 16.93
CA ILE A 115 12.34 -4.17 16.68
C ILE A 115 12.82 -3.05 17.60
N ILE A 116 12.97 -3.33 18.89
CA ILE A 116 13.44 -2.33 19.86
C ILE A 116 14.85 -1.83 19.49
N ASN A 117 15.76 -2.74 19.19
CA ASN A 117 17.13 -2.38 18.82
C ASN A 117 17.16 -1.54 17.54
N ARG A 118 16.39 -1.93 16.52
CA ARG A 118 16.39 -1.20 15.26
C ARG A 118 15.83 0.22 15.42
N VAL A 119 14.74 0.39 16.18
CA VAL A 119 14.18 1.70 16.45
C VAL A 119 15.15 2.56 17.25
N ASN A 120 15.84 1.96 18.24
CA ASN A 120 16.83 2.70 19.02
C ASN A 120 18.03 3.15 18.19
N GLU A 121 18.41 2.37 17.18
CA GLU A 121 19.53 2.72 16.30
C GLU A 121 19.15 3.78 15.25
N ARG A 122 17.97 3.66 14.66
CA ARG A 122 17.60 4.44 13.46
C ARG A 122 16.34 5.28 13.61
N GLY A 123 15.59 5.09 14.67
CA GLY A 123 14.36 5.83 14.87
C GLY A 123 14.57 7.24 15.40
N SER A 124 13.58 8.10 15.20
CA SER A 124 13.56 9.42 15.81
C SER A 124 13.27 9.30 17.31
N LYS A 125 13.41 10.41 18.00
CA LYS A 125 13.13 10.47 19.45
C LYS A 125 11.67 10.07 19.74
N GLU A 126 10.75 10.54 18.89
CA GLU A 126 9.32 10.22 19.00
C GLU A 126 9.07 8.74 18.75
N GLU A 127 9.74 8.16 17.76
CA GLU A 127 9.60 6.74 17.43
C GLU A 127 10.12 5.85 18.56
N LYS A 128 11.24 6.23 19.16
CA LYS A 128 11.78 5.52 20.32
C LYS A 128 10.80 5.51 21.49
N GLN A 129 10.16 6.65 21.72
CA GLN A 129 9.16 6.78 22.78
C GLN A 129 7.92 5.93 22.48
N MET A 130 7.44 5.96 21.21
CA MET A 130 6.30 5.16 20.80
C MET A 130 6.54 3.66 21.00
N ILE A 131 7.72 3.17 20.64
CA ILE A 131 8.06 1.75 20.81
C ILE A 131 8.14 1.38 22.29
N LYS A 132 8.72 2.24 23.10
CA LYS A 132 8.82 2.00 24.54
C LYS A 132 7.43 1.87 25.18
N GLU A 133 6.54 2.82 24.88
CA GLU A 133 5.17 2.81 25.38
C GLU A 133 4.39 1.60 24.88
N TYR A 134 4.57 1.25 23.62
CA TYR A 134 3.90 0.08 23.03
C TYR A 134 4.24 -1.20 23.80
N TYR A 135 5.51 -1.45 24.09
CA TYR A 135 5.92 -2.66 24.78
C TYR A 135 5.65 -2.60 26.28
N ASP A 136 5.69 -1.42 26.89
CA ASP A 136 5.35 -1.28 28.31
C ASP A 136 3.85 -1.55 28.54
N ASN A 137 2.99 -1.13 27.62
CA ASN A 137 1.54 -1.29 27.72
C ASN A 137 1.05 -2.67 27.26
N ALA A 138 1.89 -3.45 26.58
CA ALA A 138 1.54 -4.76 26.05
C ALA A 138 1.71 -5.90 27.04
N GLN A 139 2.13 -5.60 28.26
CA GLN A 139 2.32 -6.60 29.31
C GLN A 139 1.02 -6.92 30.05
#